data_f34a906aeb96ee3a8aa8c9f4e7a55b4c
#
_entry.id   f34a906aeb96ee3a8aa8c9f4e7a55b4c
#
_cell.length_a   1.000
_cell.length_b   1.000
_cell.length_c   1.000
_cell.angle_alpha   90.00
_cell.angle_beta   90.00
_cell.angle_gamma   90.00
#
_symmetry.space_group_name_H-M   'P 1'
#
loop_
_entity.id
_entity.type
_entity.pdbx_description
1 polymer ?
#
loop_
_entity_poly.entity_id
_entity_poly.type
_entity_poly.pdbx_seq_one_letter_code
_entity_poly.pdbx_strand_id
1 'polypeptide(L)'
;MRVVVTLLFTFTILTCFTACLSTPPYGEFVKTINFSSLDTFSYKHTLTTGMNFRKSDKLLLEEFSEQVIVGQLEGRGFEPSVADADFFVVVKWKKLVSTYASPFDHIDPYNEVIARRDDPSSRFASRLHLTLEIYESSTRNLFWRNELPNIFDALQLSEERVTESLKLAIKEFPRHIVKDPSLPSIH
;
A
#
# COMPACT_ATOMS: atom_id res chain seq x y z
N MET A 1 -52.99 -10.24 9.62
CA MET A 1 -51.83 -10.37 10.54
C MET A 1 -50.64 -11.20 10.01
N ARG A 2 -50.84 -12.40 9.43
CA ARG A 2 -49.76 -13.23 8.90
C ARG A 2 -48.93 -12.58 7.76
N VAL A 3 -49.57 -11.87 6.83
CA VAL A 3 -48.87 -11.21 5.68
C VAL A 3 -47.98 -10.07 6.12
N VAL A 4 -48.37 -9.30 7.12
CA VAL A 4 -47.55 -8.20 7.65
C VAL A 4 -46.31 -8.68 8.36
N VAL A 5 -46.38 -9.78 9.09
CA VAL A 5 -45.24 -10.40 9.78
C VAL A 5 -44.23 -10.95 8.77
N THR A 6 -44.71 -11.54 7.67
CA THR A 6 -43.81 -12.09 6.62
C THR A 6 -43.08 -10.96 5.87
N LEU A 7 -43.74 -9.85 5.61
CA LEU A 7 -43.14 -8.68 4.96
C LEU A 7 -42.09 -8.00 5.83
N LEU A 8 -42.33 -7.91 7.15
CA LEU A 8 -41.37 -7.40 8.11
C LEU A 8 -40.12 -8.28 8.21
N PHE A 9 -40.29 -9.60 8.18
CA PHE A 9 -39.19 -10.57 8.27
C PHE A 9 -38.30 -10.57 7.02
N THR A 10 -38.90 -10.43 5.82
CA THR A 10 -38.13 -10.32 4.55
C THR A 10 -37.37 -9.00 4.45
N PHE A 11 -37.94 -7.89 4.97
CA PHE A 11 -37.24 -6.60 4.98
C PHE A 11 -36.03 -6.59 5.93
N THR A 12 -36.14 -7.27 7.09
CA THR A 12 -35.05 -7.36 8.06
C THR A 12 -33.86 -8.21 7.53
N ILE A 13 -34.14 -9.26 6.76
CA ILE A 13 -33.10 -10.10 6.15
C ILE A 13 -32.35 -9.35 5.05
N LEU A 14 -33.05 -8.53 4.27
CA LEU A 14 -32.45 -7.75 3.16
C LEU A 14 -31.48 -6.66 3.66
N THR A 15 -31.71 -6.10 4.84
CA THR A 15 -30.83 -5.09 5.44
C THR A 15 -29.55 -5.64 6.06
N CYS A 16 -29.50 -6.94 6.39
CA CYS A 16 -28.30 -7.58 6.96
C CYS A 16 -27.19 -7.87 5.94
N PHE A 17 -27.48 -7.86 4.64
CA PHE A 17 -26.46 -8.15 3.61
C PHE A 17 -25.65 -6.94 3.16
N THR A 18 -25.96 -5.72 3.61
CA THR A 18 -25.23 -4.52 3.21
C THR A 18 -24.08 -4.13 4.13
N ALA A 19 -23.79 -4.88 5.20
CA ALA A 19 -22.90 -4.45 6.28
C ALA A 19 -21.45 -4.94 6.18
N CYS A 20 -21.03 -5.61 5.10
CA CYS A 20 -19.64 -6.09 4.94
C CYS A 20 -19.04 -5.79 3.58
N LEU A 21 -19.26 -4.59 3.05
CA LEU A 21 -18.36 -4.04 2.04
C LEU A 21 -17.20 -3.38 2.80
N SER A 22 -16.15 -4.14 3.09
CA SER A 22 -14.88 -3.56 3.47
C SER A 22 -14.44 -2.70 2.29
N THR A 23 -14.55 -1.39 2.43
CA THR A 23 -13.98 -0.44 1.48
C THR A 23 -12.51 -0.80 1.32
N PRO A 24 -12.02 -1.04 0.09
CA PRO A 24 -10.59 -1.22 -0.11
C PRO A 24 -9.86 0.01 0.44
N PRO A 25 -8.64 -0.17 0.97
CA PRO A 25 -7.84 0.94 1.45
C PRO A 25 -7.58 1.89 0.27
N TYR A 26 -8.21 3.06 0.31
CA TYR A 26 -7.98 4.11 -0.67
C TYR A 26 -6.87 5.02 -0.17
N GLY A 27 -6.07 5.53 -1.12
CA GLY A 27 -5.17 6.64 -0.82
C GLY A 27 -5.97 7.86 -0.35
N GLU A 28 -5.52 8.48 0.72
CA GLU A 28 -6.21 9.62 1.32
C GLU A 28 -5.32 10.85 1.39
N PHE A 29 -5.94 12.03 1.18
CA PHE A 29 -5.30 13.29 1.52
C PHE A 29 -5.41 13.52 3.02
N VAL A 30 -4.27 13.48 3.70
CA VAL A 30 -4.18 13.74 5.15
C VAL A 30 -4.25 15.23 5.45
N LYS A 31 -3.84 16.07 4.49
CA LYS A 31 -3.82 17.53 4.59
C LYS A 31 -4.22 18.17 3.27
N THR A 32 -4.94 19.26 3.35
CA THR A 32 -5.24 20.09 2.18
C THR A 32 -3.96 20.72 1.64
N ILE A 33 -3.69 20.55 0.36
CA ILE A 33 -2.57 21.12 -0.37
C ILE A 33 -3.05 21.76 -1.65
N ASN A 34 -2.34 22.76 -2.13
CA ASN A 34 -2.56 23.30 -3.47
C ASN A 34 -1.93 22.37 -4.50
N PHE A 35 -2.69 21.37 -4.93
CA PHE A 35 -2.20 20.33 -5.84
C PHE A 35 -1.75 20.89 -7.20
N SER A 36 -2.35 22.00 -7.66
CA SER A 36 -1.99 22.63 -8.93
C SER A 36 -0.61 23.29 -8.95
N SER A 37 0.04 23.41 -7.81
CA SER A 37 1.43 23.93 -7.70
C SER A 37 2.48 22.83 -7.61
N LEU A 38 2.10 21.58 -7.70
CA LEU A 38 3.00 20.44 -7.64
C LEU A 38 3.36 20.00 -9.05
N ASP A 39 4.55 20.32 -9.50
CA ASP A 39 5.04 20.00 -10.84
C ASP A 39 6.15 18.93 -10.77
N THR A 40 6.98 18.98 -9.73
CA THR A 40 8.20 18.17 -9.61
C THR A 40 8.20 17.28 -8.37
N PHE A 41 8.85 16.12 -8.49
CA PHE A 41 8.97 15.18 -7.38
C PHE A 41 10.37 14.61 -7.20
N SER A 42 10.65 14.10 -5.99
CA SER A 42 11.83 13.27 -5.72
C SER A 42 11.42 11.97 -5.03
N TYR A 43 12.08 10.89 -5.42
CA TYR A 43 12.05 9.66 -4.65
C TYR A 43 13.06 9.74 -3.52
N LYS A 44 12.62 9.62 -2.26
CA LYS A 44 13.51 9.82 -1.13
C LYS A 44 14.21 8.54 -0.71
N HIS A 45 13.45 7.52 -0.37
CA HIS A 45 13.96 6.22 0.02
C HIS A 45 12.85 5.19 0.25
N THR A 46 13.26 3.93 0.28
CA THR A 46 12.46 2.80 0.77
C THR A 46 12.88 2.46 2.20
N LEU A 47 11.91 2.34 3.09
CA LEU A 47 12.11 1.85 4.46
C LEU A 47 11.61 0.43 4.57
N THR A 48 12.48 -0.47 5.04
CA THR A 48 12.11 -1.85 5.35
C THR A 48 12.17 -2.06 6.86
N THR A 49 11.04 -2.42 7.48
CA THR A 49 10.91 -2.62 8.93
C THR A 49 10.31 -3.98 9.24
N GLY A 50 10.62 -4.51 10.42
CA GLY A 50 10.18 -5.83 10.87
C GLY A 50 11.31 -6.84 10.92
N MET A 51 11.01 -8.05 11.42
CA MET A 51 12.03 -9.07 11.68
C MET A 51 12.43 -9.83 10.43
N ASN A 52 13.71 -10.18 10.34
CA ASN A 52 14.24 -11.19 9.41
C ASN A 52 14.00 -10.94 7.91
N PHE A 53 14.16 -9.70 7.43
CA PHE A 53 14.36 -9.47 6.01
C PHE A 53 15.76 -9.95 5.59
N ARG A 54 15.84 -10.82 4.60
CA ARG A 54 17.11 -11.16 3.96
C ARG A 54 17.65 -9.92 3.23
N LYS A 55 18.97 -9.84 3.09
CA LYS A 55 19.60 -8.73 2.37
C LYS A 55 19.09 -8.62 0.92
N SER A 56 18.92 -9.77 0.25
CA SER A 56 18.35 -9.85 -1.10
C SER A 56 16.93 -9.26 -1.17
N ASP A 57 16.09 -9.55 -0.18
CA ASP A 57 14.71 -9.08 -0.14
C ASP A 57 14.66 -7.55 0.01
N LYS A 58 15.55 -6.99 0.85
CA LYS A 58 15.66 -5.53 1.00
C LYS A 58 16.08 -4.85 -0.29
N LEU A 59 17.11 -5.37 -0.95
CA LEU A 59 17.59 -4.82 -2.23
C LEU A 59 16.50 -4.85 -3.30
N LEU A 60 15.77 -5.98 -3.39
CA LEU A 60 14.66 -6.11 -4.32
C LEU A 60 13.58 -5.07 -4.02
N LEU A 61 13.17 -4.92 -2.75
CA LEU A 61 12.15 -3.94 -2.36
C LEU A 61 12.61 -2.50 -2.62
N GLU A 62 13.87 -2.16 -2.36
CA GLU A 62 14.45 -0.84 -2.60
C GLU A 62 14.45 -0.51 -4.10
N GLU A 63 15.05 -1.37 -4.92
CA GLU A 63 15.19 -1.17 -6.36
C GLU A 63 13.84 -1.06 -7.07
N PHE A 64 12.94 -2.02 -6.85
CA PHE A 64 11.63 -2.00 -7.50
C PHE A 64 10.71 -0.90 -6.97
N SER A 65 10.82 -0.52 -5.70
CA SER A 65 10.03 0.59 -5.18
C SER A 65 10.39 1.91 -5.86
N GLU A 66 11.68 2.20 -6.02
CA GLU A 66 12.12 3.40 -6.73
C GLU A 66 11.69 3.37 -8.19
N GLN A 67 12.05 2.33 -8.91
CA GLN A 67 11.76 2.19 -10.34
C GLN A 67 10.26 2.32 -10.65
N VAL A 68 9.41 1.61 -9.91
CA VAL A 68 7.97 1.61 -10.18
C VAL A 68 7.33 2.94 -9.80
N ILE A 69 7.66 3.51 -8.65
CA ILE A 69 7.05 4.77 -8.21
C ILE A 69 7.47 5.92 -9.10
N VAL A 70 8.77 6.01 -9.46
CA VAL A 70 9.25 7.03 -10.40
C VAL A 70 8.50 6.92 -11.72
N GLY A 71 8.46 5.74 -12.36
CA GLY A 71 7.75 5.55 -13.61
C GLY A 71 6.23 5.82 -13.52
N GLN A 72 5.61 5.55 -12.37
CA GLN A 72 4.19 5.86 -12.15
C GLN A 72 3.92 7.35 -12.00
N LEU A 73 4.81 8.12 -11.40
CA LEU A 73 4.68 9.58 -11.26
C LEU A 73 4.97 10.29 -12.57
N GLU A 74 6.01 9.88 -13.30
CA GLU A 74 6.28 10.38 -14.65
C GLU A 74 5.09 10.11 -15.60
N GLY A 75 4.52 8.90 -15.55
CA GLY A 75 3.31 8.56 -16.30
C GLY A 75 2.06 9.35 -15.90
N ARG A 76 2.09 10.05 -14.76
CA ARG A 76 1.07 10.99 -14.32
C ARG A 76 1.38 12.44 -14.68
N GLY A 77 2.53 12.70 -15.30
CA GLY A 77 2.94 14.02 -15.77
C GLY A 77 3.75 14.84 -14.79
N PHE A 78 4.23 14.25 -13.68
CA PHE A 78 5.18 14.91 -12.80
C PHE A 78 6.60 14.72 -13.29
N GLU A 79 7.47 15.73 -13.09
CA GLU A 79 8.86 15.69 -13.50
C GLU A 79 9.78 15.32 -12.32
N PRO A 80 10.74 14.38 -12.51
CA PRO A 80 11.69 14.06 -11.46
C PRO A 80 12.67 15.20 -11.24
N SER A 81 12.89 15.59 -9.99
CA SER A 81 13.88 16.60 -9.59
C SER A 81 14.61 16.18 -8.33
N VAL A 82 15.94 16.28 -8.33
CA VAL A 82 16.76 15.90 -7.18
C VAL A 82 16.93 17.06 -6.19
N ALA A 83 17.02 18.28 -6.68
CA ALA A 83 17.39 19.45 -5.87
C ALA A 83 16.16 20.20 -5.34
N ASP A 84 15.21 20.52 -6.23
CA ASP A 84 14.11 21.46 -5.95
C ASP A 84 12.75 20.81 -6.25
N ALA A 85 12.54 19.59 -5.73
CA ALA A 85 11.26 18.92 -5.87
C ALA A 85 10.17 19.57 -5.01
N ASP A 86 8.96 19.72 -5.54
CA ASP A 86 7.80 20.24 -4.79
C ASP A 86 7.34 19.25 -3.74
N PHE A 87 7.47 17.97 -4.03
CA PHE A 87 7.15 16.91 -3.08
C PHE A 87 8.12 15.73 -3.16
N PHE A 88 8.16 14.93 -2.10
CA PHE A 88 8.94 13.71 -2.10
C PHE A 88 8.13 12.51 -1.63
N VAL A 89 8.56 11.35 -2.10
CA VAL A 89 7.89 10.07 -1.85
C VAL A 89 8.75 9.18 -0.95
N VAL A 90 8.10 8.54 0.01
CA VAL A 90 8.66 7.51 0.88
C VAL A 90 7.84 6.26 0.77
N VAL A 91 8.49 5.14 0.51
CA VAL A 91 7.87 3.81 0.49
C VAL A 91 8.27 3.05 1.75
N LYS A 92 7.30 2.46 2.44
CA LYS A 92 7.55 1.70 3.67
C LYS A 92 7.02 0.29 3.52
N TRP A 93 7.92 -0.67 3.62
CA TRP A 93 7.59 -2.09 3.69
C TRP A 93 7.76 -2.59 5.11
N LYS A 94 6.71 -3.15 5.68
CA LYS A 94 6.71 -3.72 7.02
C LYS A 94 6.39 -5.20 6.97
N LYS A 95 7.28 -6.03 7.49
CA LYS A 95 7.04 -7.46 7.65
C LYS A 95 6.44 -7.70 9.03
N LEU A 96 5.21 -8.18 9.06
CA LEU A 96 4.53 -8.61 10.26
C LEU A 96 4.52 -10.14 10.33
N VAL A 97 4.88 -10.67 11.47
CA VAL A 97 4.74 -12.10 11.75
C VAL A 97 3.35 -12.31 12.32
N SER A 98 2.55 -13.15 11.69
CA SER A 98 1.26 -13.55 12.24
C SER A 98 1.48 -14.37 13.50
N THR A 99 0.78 -14.03 14.57
CA THR A 99 0.73 -14.83 15.80
C THR A 99 -0.18 -16.04 15.67
N TYR A 100 -0.91 -16.16 14.56
CA TYR A 100 -1.75 -17.33 14.28
C TYR A 100 -0.89 -18.41 13.64
N ALA A 101 -0.92 -19.59 14.23
CA ALA A 101 -0.38 -20.79 13.60
C ALA A 101 -0.99 -20.94 12.20
N SER A 102 -0.16 -21.32 11.22
CA SER A 102 -0.66 -21.62 9.89
C SER A 102 -1.71 -22.74 10.02
N PRO A 103 -2.86 -22.67 9.33
CA PRO A 103 -3.82 -23.77 9.33
C PRO A 103 -3.21 -25.09 8.82
N PHE A 104 -2.02 -25.06 8.23
CA PHE A 104 -1.27 -26.24 7.80
C PHE A 104 -0.37 -26.84 8.89
N ASP A 105 -0.16 -26.17 10.03
CA ASP A 105 0.66 -26.69 11.14
C ASP A 105 0.06 -27.94 11.80
N HIS A 106 -1.20 -28.29 11.49
CA HIS A 106 -1.89 -29.44 12.06
C HIS A 106 -1.92 -30.68 11.16
N ILE A 107 -1.37 -30.62 9.94
CA ILE A 107 -1.66 -31.64 8.92
C ILE A 107 -0.52 -32.65 8.74
N ASP A 108 0.71 -32.37 9.17
CA ASP A 108 1.81 -33.30 8.90
C ASP A 108 2.78 -33.50 10.08
N PRO A 109 2.65 -34.62 10.83
CA PRO A 109 3.60 -34.96 11.87
C PRO A 109 5.00 -35.27 11.32
N TYR A 110 5.17 -35.50 10.00
CA TYR A 110 6.47 -35.70 9.36
C TYR A 110 7.20 -34.37 9.08
N ASN A 111 6.49 -33.26 8.97
CA ASN A 111 7.10 -31.94 8.79
C ASN A 111 7.77 -31.40 10.06
N GLU A 112 7.48 -31.95 11.22
CA GLU A 112 8.16 -31.57 12.48
C GLU A 112 9.67 -31.85 12.45
N VAL A 113 10.13 -32.83 11.68
CA VAL A 113 11.53 -33.19 11.57
C VAL A 113 12.29 -32.23 10.64
N ILE A 114 11.64 -31.74 9.60
CA ILE A 114 12.25 -30.79 8.66
C ILE A 114 12.21 -29.35 9.23
N ALA A 115 11.14 -29.00 9.91
CA ALA A 115 10.97 -27.68 10.52
C ALA A 115 11.88 -27.39 11.72
N ARG A 116 12.48 -28.43 12.31
CA ARG A 116 13.47 -28.26 13.40
C ARG A 116 14.86 -27.80 12.94
N ARG A 117 15.14 -27.83 11.64
CA ARG A 117 16.45 -27.45 11.11
C ARG A 117 16.57 -25.99 10.74
N ASP A 118 15.46 -25.33 10.42
CA ASP A 118 15.48 -23.97 9.91
C ASP A 118 14.64 -23.06 10.80
N ASP A 119 15.22 -21.98 11.21
CA ASP A 119 14.72 -20.78 11.89
C ASP A 119 13.26 -20.85 12.39
N PRO A 120 13.00 -20.79 13.70
CA PRO A 120 11.63 -20.78 14.27
C PRO A 120 10.73 -19.67 13.72
N SER A 121 11.30 -18.66 13.04
CA SER A 121 10.55 -17.63 12.33
C SER A 121 9.86 -18.13 11.06
N SER A 122 10.26 -19.28 10.51
CA SER A 122 9.65 -19.86 9.31
C SER A 122 8.28 -20.51 9.56
N ARG A 123 7.92 -20.76 10.82
CA ARG A 123 6.65 -21.39 11.21
C ARG A 123 5.46 -20.41 11.20
N PHE A 124 5.72 -19.13 11.14
CA PHE A 124 4.67 -18.12 11.18
C PHE A 124 4.52 -17.48 9.79
N ALA A 125 3.33 -17.56 9.24
CA ALA A 125 3.01 -16.81 8.03
C ALA A 125 3.33 -15.34 8.27
N SER A 126 4.31 -14.82 7.55
CA SER A 126 4.68 -13.41 7.62
C SER A 126 4.03 -12.65 6.49
N ARG A 127 3.31 -11.58 6.82
CA ARG A 127 2.63 -10.74 5.85
C ARG A 127 3.39 -9.45 5.63
N LEU A 128 3.43 -9.01 4.39
CA LEU A 128 3.96 -7.71 4.02
C LEU A 128 2.85 -6.66 4.00
N HIS A 129 3.16 -5.53 4.61
CA HIS A 129 2.38 -4.30 4.53
C HIS A 129 3.16 -3.29 3.72
N LEU A 130 2.47 -2.56 2.87
CA LEU A 130 3.01 -1.45 2.12
C LEU A 130 2.33 -0.16 2.56
N THR A 131 3.12 0.85 2.88
CA THR A 131 2.63 2.21 3.07
C THR A 131 3.37 3.12 2.09
N LEU A 132 2.63 3.88 1.31
CA LEU A 132 3.14 4.91 0.43
C LEU A 132 2.78 6.26 1.03
N GLU A 133 3.77 7.10 1.26
CA GLU A 133 3.62 8.43 1.84
C GLU A 133 4.22 9.49 0.95
N ILE A 134 3.49 10.60 0.79
CA ILE A 134 3.91 11.72 -0.04
C ILE A 134 3.90 13.00 0.82
N TYR A 135 5.04 13.69 0.81
CA TYR A 135 5.31 14.83 1.65
C TYR A 135 5.59 16.07 0.80
N GLU A 136 5.08 17.20 1.21
CA GLU A 136 5.46 18.50 0.67
C GLU A 136 6.92 18.81 1.03
N SER A 137 7.76 19.17 0.07
CA SER A 137 9.20 19.35 0.32
C SER A 137 9.49 20.56 1.20
N SER A 138 8.77 21.66 1.02
CA SER A 138 8.97 22.93 1.72
C SER A 138 8.69 22.83 3.22
N THR A 139 7.59 22.16 3.58
CA THR A 139 7.13 22.05 4.96
C THR A 139 7.45 20.70 5.61
N ARG A 140 7.81 19.70 4.79
CA ARG A 140 7.97 18.28 5.19
C ARG A 140 6.71 17.68 5.82
N ASN A 141 5.54 18.25 5.52
CA ASN A 141 4.28 17.73 5.98
C ASN A 141 3.80 16.61 5.07
N LEU A 142 3.33 15.53 5.69
CA LEU A 142 2.60 14.49 4.99
C LEU A 142 1.29 15.06 4.46
N PHE A 143 1.01 14.93 3.17
CA PHE A 143 -0.25 15.38 2.60
C PHE A 143 -1.06 14.26 1.93
N TRP A 144 -0.40 13.17 1.53
CA TRP A 144 -1.10 12.01 0.97
C TRP A 144 -0.50 10.70 1.48
N ARG A 145 -1.35 9.73 1.75
CA ARG A 145 -0.93 8.41 2.22
C ARG A 145 -1.85 7.33 1.68
N ASN A 146 -1.27 6.17 1.39
CA ASN A 146 -2.03 4.95 1.16
C ASN A 146 -1.39 3.79 1.92
N GLU A 147 -2.21 3.01 2.61
CA GLU A 147 -1.80 1.83 3.35
C GLU A 147 -2.46 0.59 2.77
N LEU A 148 -1.64 -0.37 2.38
CA LEU A 148 -2.07 -1.68 1.93
C LEU A 148 -1.66 -2.73 2.98
N PRO A 149 -2.55 -3.09 3.92
CA PRO A 149 -2.25 -4.07 4.93
C PRO A 149 -2.30 -5.50 4.35
N ASN A 150 -1.42 -6.38 4.82
CA ASN A 150 -1.46 -7.82 4.52
C ASN A 150 -1.49 -8.19 3.03
N ILE A 151 -0.72 -7.50 2.20
CA ILE A 151 -0.80 -7.60 0.73
C ILE A 151 -0.53 -9.02 0.26
N PHE A 152 0.57 -9.62 0.72
CA PHE A 152 0.95 -11.01 0.41
C PHE A 152 1.90 -11.58 1.46
N ASP A 153 2.09 -12.90 1.41
CA ASP A 153 3.05 -13.60 2.26
C ASP A 153 4.48 -13.24 1.87
N ALA A 154 5.32 -12.94 2.86
CA ALA A 154 6.72 -12.59 2.63
C ALA A 154 7.53 -13.72 1.95
N LEU A 155 7.10 -14.97 2.06
CA LEU A 155 7.69 -16.11 1.34
C LEU A 155 7.40 -16.08 -0.17
N GLN A 156 6.38 -15.33 -0.57
CA GLN A 156 5.98 -15.16 -1.97
C GLN A 156 6.51 -13.87 -2.58
N LEU A 157 7.54 -13.26 -1.97
CA LEU A 157 8.14 -12.03 -2.47
C LEU A 157 8.73 -12.27 -3.87
N SER A 158 8.25 -11.51 -4.84
CA SER A 158 8.70 -11.51 -6.21
C SER A 158 8.60 -10.11 -6.80
N GLU A 159 9.36 -9.84 -7.84
CA GLU A 159 9.34 -8.57 -8.59
C GLU A 159 7.93 -8.19 -9.07
N GLU A 160 7.22 -9.17 -9.61
CA GLU A 160 5.84 -8.99 -10.10
C GLU A 160 4.90 -8.53 -8.98
N ARG A 161 4.91 -9.22 -7.83
CA ARG A 161 4.05 -8.87 -6.68
C ARG A 161 4.38 -7.53 -6.08
N VAL A 162 5.67 -7.19 -6.00
CA VAL A 162 6.13 -5.87 -5.55
C VAL A 162 5.63 -4.80 -6.50
N THR A 163 5.81 -5.00 -7.81
CA THR A 163 5.37 -4.08 -8.85
C THR A 163 3.86 -3.86 -8.82
N GLU A 164 3.07 -4.91 -8.75
CA GLU A 164 1.60 -4.82 -8.69
C GLU A 164 1.12 -4.10 -7.42
N SER A 165 1.74 -4.41 -6.27
CA SER A 165 1.42 -3.75 -5.00
C SER A 165 1.72 -2.25 -5.03
N LEU A 166 2.85 -1.85 -5.61
CA LEU A 166 3.22 -0.44 -5.75
C LEU A 166 2.30 0.31 -6.72
N LYS A 167 1.93 -0.31 -7.85
CA LYS A 167 0.95 0.26 -8.77
C LYS A 167 -0.40 0.45 -8.09
N LEU A 168 -0.83 -0.52 -7.29
CA LEU A 168 -2.06 -0.42 -6.51
C LEU A 168 -1.96 0.69 -5.45
N ALA A 169 -0.83 0.79 -4.77
CA ALA A 169 -0.61 1.80 -3.72
C ALA A 169 -0.73 3.23 -4.26
N ILE A 170 -0.22 3.51 -5.46
CA ILE A 170 -0.25 4.85 -6.05
C ILE A 170 -1.46 5.10 -6.95
N LYS A 171 -2.32 4.10 -7.14
CA LYS A 171 -3.41 4.15 -8.11
C LYS A 171 -4.30 5.39 -7.97
N GLU A 172 -4.66 5.73 -6.74
CA GLU A 172 -5.57 6.83 -6.43
C GLU A 172 -4.87 8.21 -6.31
N PHE A 173 -3.54 8.25 -6.44
CA PHE A 173 -2.82 9.53 -6.47
C PHE A 173 -3.14 10.27 -7.78
N PRO A 174 -3.50 11.58 -7.71
CA PRO A 174 -3.93 12.33 -8.87
C PRO A 174 -2.87 12.44 -9.96
N ARG A 175 -3.31 12.81 -11.15
CA ARG A 175 -2.42 13.23 -12.25
C ARG A 175 -2.06 14.71 -12.07
N HIS A 176 -0.91 15.07 -12.59
CA HIS A 176 -0.49 16.46 -12.71
C HIS A 176 -1.53 17.28 -13.48
N ILE A 177 -1.84 18.47 -12.99
CA ILE A 177 -2.79 19.39 -13.61
C ILE A 177 -1.96 20.38 -14.43
N VAL A 178 -1.95 20.19 -15.76
CA VAL A 178 -1.33 21.16 -16.65
C VAL A 178 -2.16 22.46 -16.59
N LYS A 179 -1.55 23.55 -16.12
CA LYS A 179 -2.18 24.87 -16.14
C LYS A 179 -2.30 25.34 -17.57
N ASP A 180 -3.53 25.57 -18.02
CA ASP A 180 -3.74 26.24 -19.31
C ASP A 180 -3.40 27.72 -19.14
N PRO A 181 -2.32 28.21 -19.79
CA PRO A 181 -1.87 29.61 -19.66
C PRO A 181 -2.91 30.62 -20.21
N SER A 182 -3.88 30.13 -20.99
CA SER A 182 -4.95 30.98 -21.54
C SER A 182 -6.10 31.22 -20.56
N LEU A 183 -6.17 30.46 -19.45
CA LEU A 183 -7.22 30.63 -18.46
C LEU A 183 -6.83 31.65 -17.39
N PRO A 184 -7.74 32.58 -17.01
CA PRO A 184 -7.44 33.52 -15.94
C PRO A 184 -7.22 32.80 -14.60
N SER A 185 -6.17 33.18 -13.87
CA SER A 185 -5.92 32.69 -12.53
C SER A 185 -7.06 33.13 -11.61
N ILE A 186 -7.83 32.19 -11.07
CA ILE A 186 -8.82 32.46 -10.04
C ILE A 186 -8.06 32.60 -8.72
N HIS A 187 -7.98 33.83 -8.21
CA HIS A 187 -7.42 34.14 -6.89
C HIS A 187 -8.49 34.08 -5.81
#